data_3c1ea7c760848b9b6f9d052aca3bb1d6
#
_entry.id   3c1ea7c760848b9b6f9d052aca3bb1d6
#
_cell.length_a   1.000
_cell.length_b   1.000
_cell.length_c   1.000
_cell.angle_alpha   90.00
_cell.angle_beta   90.00
_cell.angle_gamma   90.00
#
_symmetry.space_group_name_H-M   'P 1'
#
loop_
_entity.id
_entity.type
_entity.pdbx_description
1 polymer ?
#
loop_
_entity_poly.entity_id
_entity_poly.type
_entity_poly.pdbx_seq_one_letter_code
_entity_poly.pdbx_strand_id
1 'polypeptide(L)'
;APGLPACRAAVAESLNRRFGTSYAGKDVFMTVGAAASLTCTLTAITNPGDEVIVIAPYFPEYRVWIEKAGCTCVEVLADEETFQINVGNVARAITDKTAAIIIDSPNNHTGAVYTQDTLTRLANILREENEKRNPQNPIYLISDEPYREIVYGVEVPWVPALYEYTIVCYSYSKSLSLPGERVGWVLVPNTMPQADRVMPAVTGAARTLGFVCAPALFQRVVMDCIDEPSNVDAYARNREALAGALGEYGYTYVEPDGAFYLWVKAPEPDAEAFCERAKKYELLAVPSNSFGVPGWFRLGYCVSYETIQNSLPAWKALAEEYLTVK
;
A
#
# COMPACT_ATOMS: atom_id res chain seq x y z
N ALA A 1 17.74 -0.51 -18.44
CA ALA A 1 16.82 -1.31 -19.25
C ALA A 1 15.45 -1.38 -18.53
N PRO A 2 14.33 -1.17 -19.22
CA PRO A 2 13.01 -1.10 -18.55
C PRO A 2 12.43 -2.49 -18.18
N GLY A 3 13.20 -3.55 -18.33
CA GLY A 3 12.78 -4.94 -18.17
C GLY A 3 12.71 -5.70 -19.49
N LEU A 4 12.52 -7.02 -19.42
CA LEU A 4 12.36 -7.87 -20.60
C LEU A 4 11.11 -7.45 -21.37
N PRO A 5 11.21 -7.23 -22.70
CA PRO A 5 10.05 -6.79 -23.51
C PRO A 5 8.84 -7.72 -23.37
N ALA A 6 9.06 -9.04 -23.36
CA ALA A 6 8.00 -10.03 -23.21
C ALA A 6 7.33 -9.96 -21.82
N CYS A 7 8.10 -9.74 -20.74
CA CYS A 7 7.55 -9.61 -19.39
C CYS A 7 6.68 -8.35 -19.28
N ARG A 8 7.14 -7.23 -19.80
CA ARG A 8 6.38 -5.98 -19.83
C ARG A 8 5.08 -6.11 -20.62
N ALA A 9 5.13 -6.82 -21.76
CA ALA A 9 3.93 -7.11 -22.56
C ALA A 9 2.95 -8.01 -21.77
N ALA A 10 3.44 -9.08 -21.11
CA ALA A 10 2.62 -9.96 -20.30
C ALA A 10 1.93 -9.22 -19.14
N VAL A 11 2.63 -8.31 -18.45
CA VAL A 11 2.04 -7.45 -17.42
C VAL A 11 0.93 -6.59 -18.01
N ALA A 12 1.19 -5.90 -19.13
CA ALA A 12 0.19 -5.05 -19.79
C ALA A 12 -1.04 -5.86 -20.22
N GLU A 13 -0.85 -7.05 -20.80
CA GLU A 13 -1.94 -7.94 -21.23
C GLU A 13 -2.78 -8.43 -20.05
N SER A 14 -2.15 -8.81 -18.93
CA SER A 14 -2.86 -9.18 -17.69
C SER A 14 -3.72 -8.03 -17.17
N LEU A 15 -3.17 -6.82 -17.09
CA LEU A 15 -3.92 -5.63 -16.69
C LEU A 15 -5.09 -5.34 -17.65
N ASN A 16 -4.88 -5.49 -18.96
CA ASN A 16 -5.91 -5.27 -19.96
C ASN A 16 -7.07 -6.26 -19.81
N ARG A 17 -6.78 -7.55 -19.56
CA ARG A 17 -7.82 -8.56 -19.31
C ARG A 17 -8.60 -8.27 -18.04
N ARG A 18 -7.92 -7.84 -16.97
CA ARG A 18 -8.52 -7.61 -15.65
C ARG A 18 -9.37 -6.33 -15.59
N PHE A 19 -8.94 -5.28 -16.29
CA PHE A 19 -9.52 -3.94 -16.11
C PHE A 19 -10.10 -3.33 -17.39
N GLY A 20 -10.13 -4.08 -18.50
CA GLY A 20 -10.69 -3.61 -19.77
C GLY A 20 -9.92 -2.44 -20.38
N THR A 21 -8.59 -2.39 -20.17
CA THR A 21 -7.71 -1.34 -20.64
C THR A 21 -6.98 -1.70 -21.94
N SER A 22 -6.12 -0.80 -22.46
CA SER A 22 -5.35 -1.00 -23.69
C SER A 22 -3.88 -0.63 -23.52
N TYR A 23 -3.28 -1.01 -22.39
CA TYR A 23 -1.87 -0.78 -22.11
C TYR A 23 -0.97 -1.63 -23.00
N ALA A 24 0.23 -1.14 -23.24
CA ALA A 24 1.28 -1.86 -23.97
C ALA A 24 2.53 -2.02 -23.08
N GLY A 25 3.43 -2.90 -23.47
CA GLY A 25 4.66 -3.10 -22.70
C GLY A 25 5.50 -1.83 -22.50
N LYS A 26 5.36 -0.80 -23.35
CA LYS A 26 6.04 0.49 -23.16
C LYS A 26 5.51 1.29 -21.97
N ASP A 27 4.29 1.02 -21.52
CA ASP A 27 3.63 1.69 -20.41
C ASP A 27 4.01 1.08 -19.05
N VAL A 28 4.78 -0.04 -19.07
CA VAL A 28 5.25 -0.77 -17.90
C VAL A 28 6.77 -0.70 -17.78
N PHE A 29 7.27 -0.45 -16.56
CA PHE A 29 8.68 -0.49 -16.20
C PHE A 29 8.89 -1.53 -15.08
N MET A 30 9.72 -2.57 -15.32
CA MET A 30 10.01 -3.61 -14.33
C MET A 30 11.01 -3.12 -13.28
N THR A 31 10.69 -3.31 -12.01
CA THR A 31 11.47 -2.81 -10.88
C THR A 31 11.93 -3.93 -9.94
N VAL A 32 12.86 -3.60 -9.04
CA VAL A 32 13.29 -4.50 -7.96
C VAL A 32 12.33 -4.43 -6.76
N GLY A 33 11.04 -4.62 -7.02
CA GLY A 33 9.94 -4.57 -6.05
C GLY A 33 9.32 -3.18 -5.88
N ALA A 34 8.22 -3.09 -5.10
CA ALA A 34 7.46 -1.86 -4.92
C ALA A 34 8.28 -0.70 -4.31
N ALA A 35 9.23 -0.99 -3.41
CA ALA A 35 10.13 0.03 -2.86
C ALA A 35 10.89 0.79 -3.97
N ALA A 36 11.41 0.07 -4.96
CA ALA A 36 12.04 0.71 -6.11
C ALA A 36 11.02 1.41 -7.00
N SER A 37 9.82 0.84 -7.16
CA SER A 37 8.74 1.49 -7.91
C SER A 37 8.41 2.87 -7.34
N LEU A 38 8.21 2.94 -6.03
CA LEU A 38 7.89 4.17 -5.30
C LEU A 38 9.02 5.19 -5.34
N THR A 39 10.25 4.77 -5.04
CA THR A 39 11.40 5.68 -5.03
C THR A 39 11.72 6.23 -6.43
N CYS A 40 11.60 5.39 -7.48
CA CYS A 40 11.76 5.85 -8.87
C CYS A 40 10.64 6.83 -9.26
N THR A 41 9.40 6.53 -8.89
CA THR A 41 8.25 7.39 -9.18
C THR A 41 8.40 8.74 -8.49
N LEU A 42 8.66 8.77 -7.18
CA LEU A 42 8.88 10.00 -6.42
C LEU A 42 10.00 10.84 -7.05
N THR A 43 11.16 10.23 -7.32
CA THR A 43 12.29 10.93 -7.94
C THR A 43 11.96 11.49 -9.33
N ALA A 44 11.05 10.83 -10.06
CA ALA A 44 10.67 11.24 -11.42
C ALA A 44 9.69 12.41 -11.48
N ILE A 45 8.79 12.53 -10.50
CA ILE A 45 7.64 13.46 -10.56
C ILE A 45 7.71 14.60 -9.54
N THR A 46 8.71 14.60 -8.65
CA THR A 46 8.86 15.64 -7.63
C THR A 46 10.15 16.43 -7.79
N ASN A 47 10.18 17.62 -7.22
CA ASN A 47 11.36 18.46 -7.09
C ASN A 47 11.67 18.71 -5.61
N PRO A 48 12.92 19.00 -5.24
CA PRO A 48 13.24 19.41 -3.87
C PRO A 48 12.39 20.61 -3.42
N GLY A 49 11.75 20.48 -2.26
CA GLY A 49 10.85 21.48 -1.69
C GLY A 49 9.36 21.23 -1.99
N ASP A 50 9.02 20.26 -2.82
CA ASP A 50 7.65 19.80 -3.01
C ASP A 50 7.11 19.08 -1.77
N GLU A 51 5.79 18.96 -1.70
CA GLU A 51 5.08 18.23 -0.66
C GLU A 51 4.45 16.96 -1.23
N VAL A 52 4.52 15.86 -0.47
CA VAL A 52 3.85 14.61 -0.80
C VAL A 52 2.97 14.21 0.38
N ILE A 53 1.66 14.09 0.11
CA ILE A 53 0.68 13.68 1.12
C ILE A 53 0.67 12.15 1.25
N VAL A 54 0.63 11.67 2.49
CA VAL A 54 0.41 10.26 2.85
C VAL A 54 -0.79 10.15 3.77
N ILE A 55 -1.55 9.04 3.65
CA ILE A 55 -2.75 8.81 4.45
C ILE A 55 -2.38 7.90 5.63
N ALA A 56 -2.42 8.44 6.83
CA ALA A 56 -2.10 7.71 8.05
C ALA A 56 -3.30 6.84 8.53
N PRO A 57 -3.06 5.57 8.93
CA PRO A 57 -1.77 4.92 9.06
C PRO A 57 -1.14 4.56 7.69
N TYR A 58 0.16 4.82 7.55
CA TYR A 58 0.91 4.62 6.31
C TYR A 58 2.18 3.80 6.54
N PHE A 59 2.71 3.21 5.47
CA PHE A 59 3.98 2.47 5.50
C PHE A 59 5.14 3.43 5.79
N PRO A 60 5.88 3.25 6.91
CA PRO A 60 6.83 4.26 7.42
C PRO A 60 7.90 4.68 6.41
N GLU A 61 8.29 3.77 5.53
CA GLU A 61 9.31 4.04 4.53
C GLU A 61 8.86 5.08 3.48
N TYR A 62 7.55 5.38 3.34
CA TYR A 62 7.10 6.48 2.49
C TYR A 62 7.73 7.81 2.92
N ARG A 63 7.73 8.12 4.21
CA ARG A 63 8.40 9.31 4.75
C ARG A 63 9.87 9.35 4.38
N VAL A 64 10.58 8.22 4.58
CA VAL A 64 12.02 8.13 4.29
C VAL A 64 12.30 8.40 2.81
N TRP A 65 11.49 7.87 1.91
CA TRP A 65 11.69 8.05 0.47
C TRP A 65 11.29 9.45 -0.01
N ILE A 66 10.24 10.04 0.57
CA ILE A 66 9.80 11.40 0.31
C ILE A 66 10.89 12.39 0.75
N GLU A 67 11.37 12.28 1.98
CA GLU A 67 12.41 13.15 2.52
C GLU A 67 13.74 12.97 1.76
N LYS A 68 14.09 11.72 1.38
CA LYS A 68 15.26 11.48 0.54
C LYS A 68 15.16 12.14 -0.85
N ALA A 69 13.96 12.26 -1.40
CA ALA A 69 13.75 13.00 -2.65
C ALA A 69 13.86 14.53 -2.48
N GLY A 70 14.07 15.02 -1.28
CA GLY A 70 14.14 16.44 -0.92
C GLY A 70 12.75 17.06 -0.70
N CYS A 71 11.71 16.25 -0.56
CA CYS A 71 10.33 16.66 -0.38
C CYS A 71 9.92 16.65 1.11
N THR A 72 8.82 17.32 1.41
CA THR A 72 8.17 17.29 2.72
C THR A 72 7.09 16.22 2.74
N CYS A 73 7.12 15.32 3.72
CA CYS A 73 6.04 14.37 3.96
C CYS A 73 4.92 15.05 4.76
N VAL A 74 3.73 15.14 4.16
CA VAL A 74 2.53 15.71 4.78
C VAL A 74 1.60 14.58 5.20
N GLU A 75 1.43 14.39 6.51
CA GLU A 75 0.56 13.34 7.03
C GLU A 75 -0.87 13.81 7.13
N VAL A 76 -1.79 13.02 6.61
CA VAL A 76 -3.23 13.25 6.70
C VAL A 76 -3.88 12.03 7.34
N LEU A 77 -4.59 12.23 8.44
CA LEU A 77 -5.31 11.16 9.12
C LEU A 77 -6.46 10.64 8.26
N ALA A 78 -6.57 9.34 8.15
CA ALA A 78 -7.75 8.66 7.62
C ALA A 78 -8.97 8.93 8.53
N ASP A 79 -10.12 8.44 8.11
CA ASP A 79 -11.31 8.38 8.97
C ASP A 79 -11.05 7.43 10.15
N GLU A 80 -11.43 7.85 11.36
CA GLU A 80 -11.08 7.13 12.60
C GLU A 80 -11.83 5.80 12.78
N GLU A 81 -12.98 5.64 12.12
CA GLU A 81 -13.85 4.47 12.26
C GLU A 81 -13.64 3.49 11.11
N THR A 82 -13.64 4.01 9.88
CA THR A 82 -13.62 3.20 8.67
C THR A 82 -12.24 3.05 8.06
N PHE A 83 -11.29 3.86 8.47
CA PHE A 83 -9.97 4.00 7.86
C PHE A 83 -9.98 4.27 6.35
N GLN A 84 -11.11 4.76 5.84
CA GLN A 84 -11.18 5.32 4.49
C GLN A 84 -10.44 6.66 4.43
N ILE A 85 -10.05 7.09 3.22
CA ILE A 85 -9.43 8.40 3.03
C ILE A 85 -10.41 9.49 3.49
N ASN A 86 -10.01 10.29 4.48
CA ASN A 86 -10.76 11.49 4.83
C ASN A 86 -10.49 12.58 3.78
N VAL A 87 -11.35 12.59 2.76
CA VAL A 87 -11.18 13.47 1.58
C VAL A 87 -11.20 14.96 1.98
N GLY A 88 -11.96 15.32 3.02
CA GLY A 88 -11.97 16.68 3.56
C GLY A 88 -10.64 17.07 4.22
N ASN A 89 -9.99 16.14 4.91
CA ASN A 89 -8.66 16.37 5.47
C ASN A 89 -7.62 16.53 4.35
N VAL A 90 -7.69 15.69 3.31
CA VAL A 90 -6.81 15.81 2.14
C VAL A 90 -6.97 17.17 1.46
N ALA A 91 -8.21 17.60 1.21
CA ALA A 91 -8.48 18.90 0.58
C ALA A 91 -7.86 20.07 1.36
N ARG A 92 -7.90 20.03 2.70
CA ARG A 92 -7.28 21.05 3.55
C ARG A 92 -5.75 21.01 3.57
N ALA A 93 -5.16 19.85 3.31
CA ALA A 93 -3.72 19.65 3.32
C ALA A 93 -3.04 20.00 1.98
N ILE A 94 -3.80 20.09 0.89
CA ILE A 94 -3.27 20.45 -0.42
C ILE A 94 -2.83 21.92 -0.41
N THR A 95 -1.59 22.16 -0.86
CA THR A 95 -1.00 23.48 -1.07
C THR A 95 -0.44 23.62 -2.49
N ASP A 96 0.04 24.79 -2.86
CA ASP A 96 0.69 25.00 -4.18
C ASP A 96 1.94 24.15 -4.37
N LYS A 97 2.51 23.59 -3.28
CA LYS A 97 3.69 22.72 -3.29
C LYS A 97 3.33 21.25 -3.40
N THR A 98 2.08 20.87 -3.22
CA THR A 98 1.67 19.46 -3.26
C THR A 98 1.88 18.91 -4.67
N ALA A 99 2.83 17.97 -4.81
CA ALA A 99 3.16 17.33 -6.08
C ALA A 99 2.50 15.96 -6.23
N ALA A 100 2.29 15.24 -5.11
CA ALA A 100 1.72 13.90 -5.17
C ALA A 100 0.98 13.54 -3.88
N ILE A 101 0.12 12.53 -3.99
CA ILE A 101 -0.50 11.80 -2.87
C ILE A 101 -0.17 10.32 -3.04
N ILE A 102 0.27 9.65 -1.98
CA ILE A 102 0.45 8.19 -1.96
C ILE A 102 -0.75 7.57 -1.26
N ILE A 103 -1.38 6.62 -1.93
CA ILE A 103 -2.41 5.75 -1.37
C ILE A 103 -1.94 4.30 -1.40
N ASP A 104 -2.35 3.51 -0.42
CA ASP A 104 -2.03 2.09 -0.25
C ASP A 104 -3.35 1.33 -0.03
N SER A 105 -3.76 0.52 -1.00
CA SER A 105 -5.04 -0.21 -0.95
C SER A 105 -4.95 -1.55 -1.68
N PRO A 106 -5.23 -2.66 -0.98
CA PRO A 106 -5.55 -2.82 0.46
C PRO A 106 -4.44 -2.30 1.37
N ASN A 107 -4.82 -1.58 2.44
CA ASN A 107 -3.88 -0.88 3.31
C ASN A 107 -2.99 -1.84 4.11
N ASN A 108 -1.70 -1.55 4.14
CA ASN A 108 -0.68 -2.38 4.80
C ASN A 108 -0.91 -2.57 6.30
N HIS A 109 -1.57 -1.63 6.98
CA HIS A 109 -1.77 -1.70 8.43
C HIS A 109 -3.17 -2.15 8.81
N THR A 110 -4.19 -1.49 8.25
CA THR A 110 -5.58 -1.67 8.65
C THR A 110 -6.30 -2.78 7.89
N GLY A 111 -5.78 -3.16 6.73
CA GLY A 111 -6.46 -4.05 5.79
C GLY A 111 -7.64 -3.38 5.07
N ALA A 112 -7.89 -2.09 5.28
CA ALA A 112 -8.98 -1.38 4.63
C ALA A 112 -8.78 -1.31 3.10
N VAL A 113 -9.83 -1.55 2.34
CA VAL A 113 -9.89 -1.33 0.90
C VAL A 113 -10.65 -0.02 0.67
N TYR A 114 -10.01 0.94 -0.02
CA TYR A 114 -10.67 2.20 -0.34
C TYR A 114 -11.80 1.98 -1.34
N THR A 115 -12.98 2.49 -0.99
CA THR A 115 -14.17 2.35 -1.85
C THR A 115 -14.06 3.19 -3.11
N GLN A 116 -14.79 2.77 -4.15
CA GLN A 116 -14.87 3.55 -5.39
C GLN A 116 -15.42 4.96 -5.15
N ASP A 117 -16.39 5.12 -4.22
CA ASP A 117 -16.92 6.45 -3.84
C ASP A 117 -15.82 7.34 -3.25
N THR A 118 -15.08 6.82 -2.27
CA THR A 118 -13.98 7.55 -1.64
C THR A 118 -12.92 7.99 -2.66
N LEU A 119 -12.51 7.07 -3.55
CA LEU A 119 -11.51 7.36 -4.58
C LEU A 119 -12.05 8.32 -5.64
N THR A 120 -13.32 8.23 -6.02
CA THR A 120 -13.95 9.17 -6.96
C THR A 120 -14.01 10.57 -6.37
N ARG A 121 -14.37 10.71 -5.10
CA ARG A 121 -14.38 12.01 -4.41
C ARG A 121 -12.98 12.60 -4.31
N LEU A 122 -11.97 11.80 -4.00
CA LEU A 122 -10.57 12.22 -4.03
C LEU A 122 -10.17 12.71 -5.42
N ALA A 123 -10.45 11.93 -6.47
CA ALA A 123 -10.13 12.27 -7.85
C ALA A 123 -10.76 13.61 -8.28
N ASN A 124 -12.01 13.87 -7.88
CA ASN A 124 -12.68 15.13 -8.19
C ASN A 124 -11.99 16.32 -7.54
N ILE A 125 -11.61 16.22 -6.27
CA ILE A 125 -10.84 17.28 -5.59
C ILE A 125 -9.51 17.52 -6.30
N LEU A 126 -8.80 16.46 -6.69
CA LEU A 126 -7.52 16.61 -7.39
C LEU A 126 -7.68 17.28 -8.75
N ARG A 127 -8.77 17.02 -9.49
CA ARG A 127 -9.08 17.72 -10.75
C ARG A 127 -9.35 19.20 -10.52
N GLU A 128 -10.20 19.51 -9.54
CA GLU A 128 -10.51 20.91 -9.17
C GLU A 128 -9.24 21.68 -8.76
N GLU A 129 -8.33 21.04 -8.05
CA GLU A 129 -7.04 21.65 -7.69
C GLU A 129 -6.11 21.78 -8.90
N ASN A 130 -6.09 20.81 -9.81
CA ASN A 130 -5.29 20.89 -11.02
C ASN A 130 -5.77 21.99 -11.99
N GLU A 131 -7.07 22.29 -12.05
CA GLU A 131 -7.60 23.41 -12.85
C GLU A 131 -7.04 24.76 -12.41
N LYS A 132 -6.63 24.90 -11.13
CA LYS A 132 -6.05 26.12 -10.57
C LYS A 132 -4.55 26.24 -10.79
N ARG A 133 -3.89 25.18 -11.29
CA ARG A 133 -2.45 25.04 -11.39
C ARG A 133 -1.94 25.15 -12.83
N ASN A 134 -0.61 25.28 -12.96
CA ASN A 134 0.05 25.10 -14.23
C ASN A 134 -0.17 23.64 -14.71
N PRO A 135 -0.70 23.40 -15.91
CA PRO A 135 -0.90 22.06 -16.46
C PRO A 135 0.37 21.20 -16.54
N GLN A 136 1.55 21.80 -16.44
CA GLN A 136 2.83 21.10 -16.39
C GLN A 136 3.13 20.50 -15.01
N ASN A 137 2.42 20.94 -13.95
CA ASN A 137 2.64 20.54 -12.57
C ASN A 137 1.34 20.03 -11.93
N PRO A 138 0.76 18.93 -12.43
CA PRO A 138 -0.43 18.33 -11.82
C PRO A 138 -0.08 17.68 -10.49
N ILE A 139 -1.09 17.43 -9.66
CA ILE A 139 -0.95 16.53 -8.50
C ILE A 139 -1.04 15.09 -8.99
N TYR A 140 -0.01 14.31 -8.78
CA TYR A 140 -0.02 12.88 -9.11
C TYR A 140 -0.64 12.05 -7.97
N LEU A 141 -1.35 10.99 -8.33
CA LEU A 141 -1.81 9.97 -7.39
C LEU A 141 -0.95 8.72 -7.59
N ILE A 142 -0.16 8.37 -6.58
CA ILE A 142 0.65 7.16 -6.56
C ILE A 142 -0.16 6.09 -5.85
N SER A 143 -0.57 5.05 -6.58
CA SER A 143 -1.28 3.89 -6.05
C SER A 143 -0.29 2.77 -5.77
N ASP A 144 -0.01 2.50 -4.49
CA ASP A 144 0.82 1.38 -4.05
C ASP A 144 -0.08 0.15 -3.85
N GLU A 145 0.09 -0.89 -4.65
CA GLU A 145 -0.86 -1.99 -4.76
C GLU A 145 -0.26 -3.39 -4.55
N PRO A 146 0.65 -3.61 -3.60
CA PRO A 146 1.26 -4.93 -3.41
C PRO A 146 0.29 -5.99 -2.89
N TYR A 147 -0.87 -5.58 -2.37
CA TYR A 147 -1.89 -6.46 -1.78
C TYR A 147 -3.16 -6.60 -2.62
N ARG A 148 -3.20 -6.06 -3.83
CA ARG A 148 -4.40 -6.02 -4.69
C ARG A 148 -5.15 -7.35 -4.82
N GLU A 149 -4.43 -8.48 -4.89
CA GLU A 149 -4.98 -9.83 -5.04
C GLU A 149 -5.39 -10.47 -3.71
N ILE A 150 -5.05 -9.87 -2.58
CA ILE A 150 -5.34 -10.42 -1.25
C ILE A 150 -6.51 -9.64 -0.65
N VAL A 151 -7.72 -10.05 -0.97
CA VAL A 151 -8.97 -9.41 -0.54
C VAL A 151 -10.01 -10.47 -0.15
N TYR A 152 -10.93 -10.08 0.73
CA TYR A 152 -11.91 -10.96 1.35
C TYR A 152 -13.33 -10.55 0.96
N GLY A 153 -13.72 -10.91 -0.27
CA GLY A 153 -15.09 -10.69 -0.75
C GLY A 153 -15.41 -9.26 -1.18
N VAL A 154 -14.40 -8.41 -1.30
CA VAL A 154 -14.53 -7.03 -1.79
C VAL A 154 -13.75 -6.83 -3.09
N GLU A 155 -14.14 -5.83 -3.86
CA GLU A 155 -13.44 -5.44 -5.09
C GLU A 155 -12.51 -4.25 -4.81
N VAL A 156 -11.27 -4.32 -5.32
CA VAL A 156 -10.32 -3.19 -5.28
C VAL A 156 -10.50 -2.37 -6.54
N PRO A 157 -10.94 -1.10 -6.45
CA PRO A 157 -11.13 -0.26 -7.61
C PRO A 157 -9.84 -0.07 -8.43
N TRP A 158 -9.96 0.06 -9.75
CA TRP A 158 -8.83 0.38 -10.61
C TRP A 158 -8.62 1.90 -10.65
N VAL A 159 -7.68 2.39 -9.85
CA VAL A 159 -7.47 3.82 -9.62
C VAL A 159 -7.18 4.62 -10.90
N PRO A 160 -6.42 4.09 -11.90
CA PRO A 160 -6.22 4.79 -13.18
C PRO A 160 -7.51 5.07 -13.99
N ALA A 161 -8.58 4.31 -13.76
CA ALA A 161 -9.88 4.59 -14.38
C ALA A 161 -10.63 5.75 -13.71
N LEU A 162 -10.24 6.13 -12.50
CA LEU A 162 -10.88 7.17 -11.70
C LEU A 162 -10.16 8.52 -11.77
N TYR A 163 -8.83 8.50 -11.94
CA TYR A 163 -8.01 9.70 -11.99
C TYR A 163 -6.88 9.59 -13.01
N GLU A 164 -6.83 10.50 -13.95
CA GLU A 164 -5.94 10.47 -15.12
C GLU A 164 -4.45 10.60 -14.80
N TYR A 165 -4.07 11.25 -13.68
CA TYR A 165 -2.68 11.39 -13.27
C TYR A 165 -2.26 10.32 -12.24
N THR A 166 -2.77 9.09 -12.40
CA THR A 166 -2.44 7.97 -11.52
C THR A 166 -1.24 7.17 -12.04
N ILE A 167 -0.26 6.94 -11.18
CA ILE A 167 0.87 6.01 -11.40
C ILE A 167 0.68 4.84 -10.45
N VAL A 168 0.72 3.61 -10.98
CA VAL A 168 0.59 2.39 -10.15
C VAL A 168 1.95 1.80 -9.86
N CYS A 169 2.22 1.53 -8.59
CA CYS A 169 3.39 0.82 -8.09
C CYS A 169 2.96 -0.56 -7.56
N TYR A 170 3.62 -1.61 -8.02
CA TYR A 170 3.23 -2.98 -7.69
C TYR A 170 4.43 -3.88 -7.38
N SER A 171 4.19 -4.96 -6.63
CA SER A 171 5.17 -5.98 -6.34
C SER A 171 4.55 -7.38 -6.29
N TYR A 172 5.24 -8.37 -6.83
CA TYR A 172 4.90 -9.79 -6.70
C TYR A 172 5.33 -10.40 -5.36
N SER A 173 5.80 -9.58 -4.43
CA SER A 173 6.22 -10.01 -3.08
C SER A 173 5.11 -10.70 -2.31
N LYS A 174 3.84 -10.34 -2.57
CA LYS A 174 2.66 -10.84 -1.84
C LYS A 174 1.83 -11.80 -2.66
N SER A 175 1.41 -11.39 -3.85
CA SER A 175 0.56 -12.21 -4.73
C SER A 175 1.20 -13.54 -5.12
N LEU A 176 2.48 -13.56 -5.45
CA LEU A 176 3.23 -14.77 -5.80
C LEU A 176 4.15 -15.29 -4.68
N SER A 177 4.10 -14.71 -3.48
CA SER A 177 4.98 -15.08 -2.34
C SER A 177 6.48 -15.01 -2.68
N LEU A 178 6.89 -14.01 -3.46
CA LEU A 178 8.28 -13.80 -3.90
C LEU A 178 8.94 -12.55 -3.26
N PRO A 179 8.89 -12.35 -1.92
CA PRO A 179 9.40 -11.13 -1.31
C PRO A 179 10.92 -10.98 -1.43
N GLY A 180 11.67 -12.09 -1.41
CA GLY A 180 13.13 -12.11 -1.52
C GLY A 180 13.64 -11.87 -2.94
N GLU A 181 12.82 -12.13 -3.95
CA GLU A 181 13.24 -12.13 -5.35
C GLU A 181 13.18 -10.75 -6.00
N ARG A 182 12.58 -9.79 -5.31
CA ARG A 182 12.60 -8.37 -5.66
C ARG A 182 12.10 -8.08 -7.08
N VAL A 183 10.88 -8.46 -7.40
CA VAL A 183 10.24 -8.17 -8.69
C VAL A 183 8.94 -7.40 -8.49
N GLY A 184 8.81 -6.32 -9.23
CA GLY A 184 7.64 -5.46 -9.26
C GLY A 184 7.61 -4.66 -10.57
N TRP A 185 6.73 -3.69 -10.64
CA TRP A 185 6.62 -2.82 -11.79
C TRP A 185 6.01 -1.46 -11.43
N VAL A 186 6.26 -0.48 -12.29
CA VAL A 186 5.54 0.79 -12.38
C VAL A 186 4.72 0.77 -13.64
N LEU A 187 3.45 1.15 -13.56
CA LEU A 187 2.60 1.47 -14.70
C LEU A 187 2.43 3.00 -14.77
N VAL A 188 2.76 3.56 -15.91
CA VAL A 188 2.33 4.90 -16.31
C VAL A 188 1.31 4.72 -17.43
N PRO A 189 -0.01 4.88 -17.15
CA PRO A 189 -1.04 4.65 -18.14
C PRO A 189 -0.82 5.46 -19.42
N ASN A 190 -1.02 4.86 -20.58
CA ASN A 190 -0.92 5.55 -21.87
C ASN A 190 -2.00 6.64 -22.07
N THR A 191 -3.02 6.63 -21.21
CA THR A 191 -4.08 7.64 -21.15
C THR A 191 -3.71 8.83 -20.26
N MET A 192 -2.62 8.73 -19.48
CA MET A 192 -2.15 9.82 -18.64
C MET A 192 -1.65 10.99 -19.51
N PRO A 193 -2.08 12.22 -19.24
CA PRO A 193 -1.44 13.38 -19.86
C PRO A 193 0.06 13.39 -19.58
N GLN A 194 0.88 13.62 -20.62
CA GLN A 194 2.35 13.62 -20.52
C GLN A 194 2.98 12.26 -20.17
N ALA A 195 2.32 11.12 -20.39
CA ALA A 195 2.89 9.79 -20.17
C ALA A 195 4.23 9.59 -20.92
N ASP A 196 4.37 10.18 -22.09
CA ASP A 196 5.59 10.22 -22.92
C ASP A 196 6.77 10.94 -22.27
N ARG A 197 6.55 11.77 -21.25
CA ARG A 197 7.56 12.43 -20.42
C ARG A 197 7.78 11.69 -19.10
N VAL A 198 6.69 11.25 -18.46
CA VAL A 198 6.71 10.62 -17.13
C VAL A 198 7.43 9.25 -17.18
N MET A 199 7.12 8.37 -18.14
CA MET A 199 7.76 7.06 -18.21
C MET A 199 9.29 7.14 -18.46
N PRO A 200 9.80 8.00 -19.38
CA PRO A 200 11.25 8.22 -19.48
C PRO A 200 11.87 8.78 -18.19
N ALA A 201 11.18 9.66 -17.46
CA ALA A 201 11.65 10.19 -16.18
C ALA A 201 11.77 9.08 -15.12
N VAL A 202 10.76 8.19 -14.98
CA VAL A 202 10.81 6.99 -14.09
C VAL A 202 11.99 6.09 -14.47
N THR A 203 12.20 5.85 -15.76
CA THR A 203 13.34 5.06 -16.26
C THR A 203 14.68 5.72 -15.94
N GLY A 204 14.77 7.04 -16.08
CA GLY A 204 15.96 7.84 -15.73
C GLY A 204 16.24 7.79 -14.22
N ALA A 205 15.21 7.97 -13.40
CA ALA A 205 15.30 7.87 -11.94
C ALA A 205 15.82 6.51 -11.48
N ALA A 206 15.32 5.41 -12.07
CA ALA A 206 15.79 4.06 -11.76
C ALA A 206 17.29 3.88 -12.03
N ARG A 207 17.81 4.50 -13.08
CA ARG A 207 19.26 4.47 -13.40
C ARG A 207 20.05 5.31 -12.41
N THR A 208 19.57 6.49 -12.08
CA THR A 208 20.21 7.40 -11.12
C THR A 208 20.28 6.81 -9.73
N LEU A 209 19.22 6.09 -9.31
CA LEU A 209 19.13 5.42 -8.01
C LEU A 209 19.91 4.08 -7.97
N GLY A 210 20.43 3.61 -9.10
CA GLY A 210 21.21 2.38 -9.18
C GLY A 210 20.40 1.08 -9.32
N PHE A 211 19.07 1.15 -9.44
CA PHE A 211 18.22 -0.04 -9.59
C PHE A 211 18.31 -0.70 -10.96
N VAL A 212 18.54 0.06 -12.01
CA VAL A 212 18.79 -0.29 -13.41
C VAL A 212 17.74 -1.23 -14.02
N CYS A 213 17.58 -2.47 -13.50
CA CYS A 213 16.59 -3.45 -13.97
C CYS A 213 16.29 -4.50 -12.91
N ALA A 214 15.10 -5.11 -13.01
CA ALA A 214 14.71 -6.25 -12.19
C ALA A 214 15.46 -7.54 -12.59
N PRO A 215 15.61 -8.55 -11.69
CA PRO A 215 16.27 -9.82 -11.98
C PRO A 215 15.62 -10.53 -13.17
N ALA A 216 16.42 -10.82 -14.23
CA ALA A 216 15.89 -11.35 -15.50
C ALA A 216 15.27 -12.75 -15.35
N LEU A 217 15.82 -13.59 -14.46
CA LEU A 217 15.27 -14.92 -14.18
C LEU A 217 13.83 -14.80 -13.64
N PHE A 218 13.63 -13.98 -12.62
CA PHE A 218 12.31 -13.83 -12.00
C PHE A 218 11.31 -13.06 -12.87
N GLN A 219 11.76 -12.20 -13.77
CA GLN A 219 10.87 -11.66 -14.79
C GLN A 219 10.30 -12.77 -15.69
N ARG A 220 11.05 -13.84 -15.99
CA ARG A 220 10.56 -14.99 -16.74
C ARG A 220 9.58 -15.83 -15.92
N VAL A 221 9.90 -16.11 -14.65
CA VAL A 221 9.00 -16.80 -13.72
C VAL A 221 7.67 -16.06 -13.60
N VAL A 222 7.72 -14.74 -13.43
CA VAL A 222 6.50 -13.91 -13.36
C VAL A 222 5.65 -14.03 -14.63
N MET A 223 6.25 -14.07 -15.82
CA MET A 223 5.48 -14.24 -17.07
C MET A 223 4.66 -15.53 -17.08
N ASP A 224 5.21 -16.61 -16.52
CA ASP A 224 4.55 -17.92 -16.50
C ASP A 224 3.48 -18.02 -15.39
N CYS A 225 3.57 -17.16 -14.34
CA CYS A 225 2.72 -17.22 -13.15
C CYS A 225 1.87 -15.94 -12.93
N ILE A 226 1.81 -15.04 -13.93
CA ILE A 226 1.28 -13.69 -13.72
C ILE A 226 -0.17 -13.64 -13.26
N ASP A 227 -0.97 -14.60 -13.69
CA ASP A 227 -2.40 -14.70 -13.38
C ASP A 227 -2.69 -15.83 -12.36
N GLU A 228 -1.65 -16.42 -11.75
CA GLU A 228 -1.85 -17.43 -10.71
C GLU A 228 -2.47 -16.80 -9.45
N PRO A 229 -3.51 -17.44 -8.89
CA PRO A 229 -4.21 -16.89 -7.74
C PRO A 229 -3.36 -16.96 -6.47
N SER A 230 -3.44 -15.93 -5.64
CA SER A 230 -2.92 -15.99 -4.27
C SER A 230 -3.74 -16.97 -3.43
N ASN A 231 -3.10 -17.59 -2.43
CA ASN A 231 -3.78 -18.49 -1.48
C ASN A 231 -4.61 -17.70 -0.45
N VAL A 232 -5.64 -17.00 -0.93
CA VAL A 232 -6.48 -16.10 -0.12
C VAL A 232 -7.26 -16.88 0.95
N ASP A 233 -7.69 -18.11 0.66
CA ASP A 233 -8.44 -18.95 1.59
C ASP A 233 -7.64 -19.28 2.86
N ALA A 234 -6.33 -19.50 2.72
CA ALA A 234 -5.46 -19.74 3.88
C ALA A 234 -5.37 -18.49 4.77
N TYR A 235 -5.26 -17.31 4.17
CA TYR A 235 -5.26 -16.04 4.91
C TYR A 235 -6.63 -15.76 5.54
N ALA A 236 -7.73 -15.99 4.83
CA ALA A 236 -9.09 -15.83 5.34
C ALA A 236 -9.32 -16.69 6.59
N ARG A 237 -8.94 -17.98 6.53
CA ARG A 237 -9.03 -18.88 7.68
C ARG A 237 -8.22 -18.37 8.90
N ASN A 238 -7.00 -17.89 8.66
CA ASN A 238 -6.15 -17.35 9.74
C ASN A 238 -6.76 -16.07 10.33
N ARG A 239 -7.28 -15.17 9.45
CA ARG A 239 -7.98 -13.96 9.84
C ARG A 239 -9.17 -14.27 10.74
N GLU A 240 -10.07 -15.14 10.30
CA GLU A 240 -11.27 -15.53 11.05
C GLU A 240 -10.93 -16.10 12.43
N ALA A 241 -9.94 -17.00 12.50
CA ALA A 241 -9.51 -17.60 13.76
C ALA A 241 -8.91 -16.55 14.71
N LEU A 242 -8.03 -15.68 14.23
CA LEU A 242 -7.38 -14.67 15.08
C LEU A 242 -8.36 -13.56 15.48
N ALA A 243 -9.04 -12.96 14.52
CA ALA A 243 -9.96 -11.85 14.77
C ALA A 243 -11.14 -12.28 15.67
N GLY A 244 -11.74 -13.45 15.40
CA GLY A 244 -12.82 -13.99 16.22
C GLY A 244 -12.39 -14.19 17.68
N ALA A 245 -11.24 -14.83 17.90
CA ALA A 245 -10.73 -15.04 19.26
C ALA A 245 -10.39 -13.72 19.97
N LEU A 246 -9.75 -12.78 19.30
CA LEU A 246 -9.44 -11.48 19.91
C LEU A 246 -10.69 -10.71 20.26
N GLY A 247 -11.75 -10.76 19.42
CA GLY A 247 -13.05 -10.18 19.72
C GLY A 247 -13.70 -10.79 20.99
N GLU A 248 -13.67 -12.11 21.10
CA GLU A 248 -14.14 -12.83 22.29
C GLU A 248 -13.35 -12.47 23.57
N TYR A 249 -12.06 -12.15 23.43
CA TYR A 249 -11.22 -11.72 24.56
C TYR A 249 -11.38 -10.24 24.90
N GLY A 250 -12.20 -9.50 24.15
CA GLY A 250 -12.53 -8.11 24.42
C GLY A 250 -11.63 -7.07 23.71
N TYR A 251 -10.76 -7.49 22.80
CA TYR A 251 -10.02 -6.56 21.96
C TYR A 251 -10.94 -5.89 20.92
N THR A 252 -10.71 -4.61 20.66
CA THR A 252 -11.33 -3.88 19.55
C THR A 252 -10.36 -3.88 18.36
N TYR A 253 -10.84 -4.21 17.19
CA TYR A 253 -10.03 -4.23 15.97
C TYR A 253 -10.82 -3.74 14.77
N VAL A 254 -10.12 -3.41 13.69
CA VAL A 254 -10.70 -3.10 12.39
C VAL A 254 -10.83 -4.40 11.61
N GLU A 255 -12.04 -4.69 11.12
CA GLU A 255 -12.22 -5.86 10.24
C GLU A 255 -11.49 -5.62 8.91
N PRO A 256 -10.47 -6.43 8.56
CA PRO A 256 -9.72 -6.20 7.35
C PRO A 256 -10.46 -6.72 6.12
N ASP A 257 -10.62 -5.86 5.11
CA ASP A 257 -11.15 -6.22 3.79
C ASP A 257 -10.08 -6.88 2.91
N GLY A 258 -8.81 -6.67 3.23
CA GLY A 258 -7.69 -7.20 2.45
C GLY A 258 -6.37 -7.21 3.21
N ALA A 259 -5.28 -7.44 2.48
CA ALA A 259 -3.94 -7.69 3.00
C ALA A 259 -3.92 -8.90 3.95
N PHE A 260 -2.99 -8.97 4.88
CA PHE A 260 -2.90 -10.04 5.88
C PHE A 260 -2.48 -9.50 7.25
N TYR A 261 -3.02 -8.32 7.58
CA TYR A 261 -2.79 -7.65 8.85
C TYR A 261 -4.10 -7.38 9.57
N LEU A 262 -4.06 -7.50 10.90
CA LEU A 262 -5.13 -7.09 11.77
C LEU A 262 -4.68 -5.84 12.54
N TRP A 263 -5.50 -4.80 12.50
CA TRP A 263 -5.27 -3.54 13.19
C TRP A 263 -6.08 -3.51 14.47
N VAL A 264 -5.40 -3.58 15.61
CA VAL A 264 -6.01 -3.79 16.91
C VAL A 264 -5.76 -2.57 17.79
N LYS A 265 -6.78 -2.10 18.47
CA LYS A 265 -6.67 -1.01 19.45
C LYS A 265 -5.98 -1.54 20.70
N ALA A 266 -4.92 -0.86 21.13
CA ALA A 266 -4.24 -1.22 22.37
C ALA A 266 -5.17 -1.00 23.57
N PRO A 267 -5.24 -1.93 24.56
CA PRO A 267 -6.06 -1.78 25.75
C PRO A 267 -5.62 -0.64 26.67
N GLU A 268 -4.42 -0.12 26.46
CA GLU A 268 -3.86 1.05 27.14
C GLU A 268 -3.42 2.11 26.10
N PRO A 269 -3.32 3.40 26.49
CA PRO A 269 -2.98 4.47 25.54
C PRO A 269 -1.60 4.34 24.89
N ASP A 270 -0.64 3.72 25.60
CA ASP A 270 0.71 3.48 25.11
C ASP A 270 0.82 2.11 24.45
N ALA A 271 0.69 2.09 23.13
CA ALA A 271 0.80 0.85 22.36
C ALA A 271 2.21 0.24 22.41
N GLU A 272 3.26 1.02 22.61
CA GLU A 272 4.63 0.48 22.79
C GLU A 272 4.74 -0.28 24.10
N ALA A 273 4.25 0.29 25.20
CA ALA A 273 4.23 -0.38 26.50
C ALA A 273 3.41 -1.68 26.44
N PHE A 274 2.25 -1.64 25.76
CA PHE A 274 1.45 -2.85 25.52
C PHE A 274 2.22 -3.91 24.73
N CYS A 275 2.85 -3.54 23.63
CA CYS A 275 3.63 -4.49 22.82
C CYS A 275 4.85 -5.05 23.57
N GLU A 276 5.51 -4.25 24.41
CA GLU A 276 6.58 -4.77 25.29
C GLU A 276 6.05 -5.75 26.34
N ARG A 277 4.85 -5.52 26.87
CA ARG A 277 4.18 -6.45 27.77
C ARG A 277 3.82 -7.76 27.07
N ALA A 278 3.31 -7.68 25.85
CA ALA A 278 2.96 -8.85 25.02
C ALA A 278 4.14 -9.80 24.81
N LYS A 279 5.37 -9.29 24.75
CA LYS A 279 6.59 -10.13 24.63
C LYS A 279 6.80 -11.10 25.81
N LYS A 280 6.26 -10.79 27.01
CA LYS A 280 6.30 -11.71 28.17
C LYS A 280 5.49 -12.97 27.93
N TYR A 281 4.56 -12.93 27.00
CA TYR A 281 3.71 -14.01 26.56
C TYR A 281 4.19 -14.61 25.21
N GLU A 282 5.42 -14.26 24.78
CA GLU A 282 5.99 -14.66 23.48
C GLU A 282 5.17 -14.14 22.27
N LEU A 283 4.37 -13.07 22.47
CA LEU A 283 3.60 -12.43 21.43
C LEU A 283 4.37 -11.26 20.84
N LEU A 284 4.53 -11.25 19.52
CA LEU A 284 5.19 -10.18 18.78
C LEU A 284 4.17 -9.37 18.01
N ALA A 285 3.90 -8.16 18.48
CA ALA A 285 3.04 -7.17 17.84
C ALA A 285 3.86 -5.94 17.45
N VAL A 286 3.41 -5.20 16.44
CA VAL A 286 4.08 -3.99 15.99
C VAL A 286 3.27 -2.78 16.44
N PRO A 287 3.82 -1.92 17.33
CA PRO A 287 3.12 -0.73 17.79
C PRO A 287 2.94 0.29 16.65
N SER A 288 1.86 1.05 16.71
CA SER A 288 1.45 1.94 15.63
C SER A 288 2.14 3.30 15.59
N ASN A 289 2.98 3.61 16.55
CA ASN A 289 3.59 4.94 16.71
C ASN A 289 4.32 5.41 15.44
N SER A 290 5.02 4.50 14.77
CA SER A 290 5.73 4.80 13.52
C SER A 290 4.83 4.91 12.29
N PHE A 291 3.53 4.60 12.41
CA PHE A 291 2.57 4.59 11.29
C PHE A 291 1.71 5.86 11.24
N GLY A 292 2.00 6.84 12.11
CA GLY A 292 1.29 8.11 12.17
C GLY A 292 -0.01 8.12 12.99
N VAL A 293 -0.39 6.99 13.60
CA VAL A 293 -1.62 6.85 14.41
C VAL A 293 -1.32 6.12 15.71
N PRO A 294 -1.16 6.79 16.86
CA PRO A 294 -0.86 6.14 18.14
C PRO A 294 -2.04 5.35 18.72
N GLY A 295 -1.75 4.49 19.69
CA GLY A 295 -2.78 3.77 20.46
C GLY A 295 -3.30 2.48 19.80
N TRP A 296 -2.67 2.00 18.74
CA TRP A 296 -2.98 0.77 18.03
C TRP A 296 -1.75 -0.12 17.89
N PHE A 297 -1.96 -1.37 17.52
CA PHE A 297 -0.89 -2.26 17.12
C PHE A 297 -1.33 -3.13 15.94
N ARG A 298 -0.36 -3.62 15.18
CA ARG A 298 -0.57 -4.45 14.01
C ARG A 298 -0.13 -5.88 14.28
N LEU A 299 -0.96 -6.84 13.89
CA LEU A 299 -0.65 -8.26 13.85
C LEU A 299 -0.62 -8.75 12.41
N GLY A 300 0.39 -9.55 12.05
CA GLY A 300 0.42 -10.28 10.79
C GLY A 300 -0.15 -11.68 10.97
N TYR A 301 -1.10 -12.07 10.13
CA TYR A 301 -1.65 -13.44 10.13
C TYR A 301 -1.19 -14.29 8.92
N CYS A 302 -0.14 -13.84 8.22
CA CYS A 302 0.52 -14.58 7.14
C CYS A 302 1.52 -15.61 7.68
N VAL A 303 1.09 -16.41 8.64
CA VAL A 303 1.85 -17.47 9.31
C VAL A 303 1.11 -18.80 9.18
N SER A 304 1.66 -19.90 9.71
CA SER A 304 0.92 -21.17 9.73
C SER A 304 -0.33 -21.07 10.60
N TYR A 305 -1.38 -21.80 10.24
CA TYR A 305 -2.60 -21.88 11.05
C TYR A 305 -2.31 -22.35 12.48
N GLU A 306 -1.37 -23.27 12.63
CA GLU A 306 -0.92 -23.77 13.93
C GLU A 306 -0.31 -22.65 14.79
N THR A 307 0.48 -21.74 14.18
CA THR A 307 1.02 -20.58 14.89
C THR A 307 -0.10 -19.69 15.41
N ILE A 308 -1.16 -19.46 14.62
CA ILE A 308 -2.33 -18.71 15.08
C ILE A 308 -2.95 -19.42 16.29
N GLN A 309 -3.30 -20.71 16.16
CA GLN A 309 -3.95 -21.48 17.24
C GLN A 309 -3.12 -21.49 18.54
N ASN A 310 -1.82 -21.70 18.43
CA ASN A 310 -0.92 -21.73 19.57
C ASN A 310 -0.77 -20.37 20.27
N SER A 311 -1.00 -19.25 19.56
CA SER A 311 -0.95 -17.91 20.14
C SER A 311 -2.22 -17.51 20.93
N LEU A 312 -3.37 -18.12 20.65
CA LEU A 312 -4.66 -17.71 21.23
C LEU A 312 -4.70 -17.75 22.77
N PRO A 313 -4.19 -18.80 23.45
CA PRO A 313 -4.16 -18.83 24.91
C PRO A 313 -3.34 -17.66 25.51
N ALA A 314 -2.23 -17.29 24.86
CA ALA A 314 -1.38 -16.19 25.29
C ALA A 314 -2.10 -14.84 25.13
N TRP A 315 -2.80 -14.62 24.01
CA TRP A 315 -3.64 -13.42 23.82
C TRP A 315 -4.75 -13.32 24.86
N LYS A 316 -5.37 -14.45 25.23
CA LYS A 316 -6.38 -14.49 26.30
C LYS A 316 -5.79 -14.08 27.64
N ALA A 317 -4.66 -14.70 28.04
CA ALA A 317 -3.98 -14.40 29.29
C ALA A 317 -3.55 -12.92 29.39
N LEU A 318 -3.05 -12.36 28.28
CA LEU A 318 -2.70 -10.94 28.21
C LEU A 318 -3.93 -10.05 28.34
N ALA A 319 -5.07 -10.40 27.73
CA ALA A 319 -6.31 -9.65 27.87
C ALA A 319 -6.80 -9.61 29.34
N GLU A 320 -6.68 -10.73 30.04
CA GLU A 320 -7.10 -10.85 31.45
C GLU A 320 -6.30 -9.92 32.39
N GLU A 321 -5.06 -9.56 32.07
CA GLU A 321 -4.29 -8.57 32.83
C GLU A 321 -4.97 -7.18 32.85
N TYR A 322 -5.62 -6.80 31.75
CA TYR A 322 -6.28 -5.49 31.59
C TYR A 322 -7.72 -5.47 32.09
N LEU A 323 -8.40 -6.60 32.09
CA LEU A 323 -9.77 -6.73 32.60
C LEU A 323 -9.82 -6.78 34.14
N THR A 324 -8.75 -7.24 34.80
CA THR A 324 -8.64 -7.30 36.27
C THR A 324 -8.30 -5.96 36.92
N VAL A 325 -7.91 -4.93 36.12
CA VAL A 325 -7.57 -3.59 36.60
C VAL A 325 -8.74 -2.61 36.51
N LYS A 326 -9.91 -3.06 36.00
CA LYS A 326 -11.16 -2.32 36.01
C LYS A 326 -12.02 -2.73 37.22
#